data_3952480d2574bf4f8534505e891f46be
#
_entry.id   3952480d2574bf4f8534505e891f46be
#
_cell.length_a   1.000
_cell.length_b   1.000
_cell.length_c   1.000
_cell.angle_alpha   90.00
_cell.angle_beta   90.00
_cell.angle_gamma   90.00
#
_symmetry.space_group_name_H-M   'P 1'
#
loop_
_entity.id
_entity.type
_entity.pdbx_description
1 polymer ?
#
loop_
_entity_poly.entity_id
_entity_poly.type
_entity_poly.pdbx_seq_one_letter_code
_entity_poly.pdbx_strand_id
1 'polypeptide(L)'
;TKIQKLSNKIHQLTLRGGANFLVCSPTVATILESIPGFAANNNGDAAQMQYAFGVQKAGSLNGRYNVYKNPYMTENTILLGFRGGQFLEAGAVFAPYVPLVMTPLVYDPDTFTPRKGLLTRYAKKMLRPEFYGKIYVSGLNTI
;
A
#
# COMPACT_ATOMS: atom_id res chain seq x y z
N THR A 1 -1.82 -19.29 8.01
CA THR A 1 -2.19 -20.33 7.00
C THR A 1 -2.91 -19.74 5.80
N LYS A 2 -3.91 -18.85 5.94
CA LYS A 2 -4.64 -18.28 4.79
C LYS A 2 -3.78 -17.40 3.90
N ILE A 3 -2.90 -16.59 4.48
CA ILE A 3 -1.93 -15.76 3.74
C ILE A 3 -1.05 -16.65 2.86
N GLN A 4 -0.53 -17.74 3.43
CA GLN A 4 0.31 -18.65 2.68
C GLN A 4 -0.45 -19.39 1.56
N LYS A 5 -1.69 -19.78 1.80
CA LYS A 5 -2.53 -20.39 0.76
C LYS A 5 -2.79 -19.44 -0.40
N LEU A 6 -3.06 -18.17 -0.11
CA LEU A 6 -3.25 -17.16 -1.15
C LEU A 6 -1.96 -16.88 -1.92
N SER A 7 -0.84 -16.81 -1.24
CA SER A 7 0.48 -16.67 -1.86
C SER A 7 0.77 -17.83 -2.82
N ASN A 8 0.49 -19.06 -2.41
CA ASN A 8 0.67 -20.22 -3.26
C ASN A 8 -0.26 -20.20 -4.48
N LYS A 9 -1.48 -19.72 -4.31
CA LYS A 9 -2.41 -19.55 -5.43
C LYS A 9 -1.91 -18.51 -6.44
N ILE A 10 -1.38 -17.40 -5.96
CA ILE A 10 -0.73 -16.38 -6.82
C ILE A 10 0.43 -17.03 -7.59
N HIS A 11 1.27 -17.80 -6.92
CA HIS A 11 2.39 -18.49 -7.56
C HIS A 11 1.91 -19.46 -8.65
N GLN A 12 0.86 -20.24 -8.40
CA GLN A 12 0.31 -21.19 -9.38
C GLN A 12 -0.27 -20.49 -10.61
N LEU A 13 -0.92 -19.35 -10.43
CA LEU A 13 -1.55 -18.62 -11.54
C LEU A 13 -0.55 -17.80 -12.37
N THR A 14 0.47 -17.26 -11.73
CA THR A 14 1.42 -16.36 -12.40
C THR A 14 2.69 -17.06 -12.86
N LEU A 15 3.08 -18.16 -12.21
CA LEU A 15 4.34 -18.88 -12.45
C LEU A 15 5.61 -18.01 -12.30
N ARG A 16 5.48 -16.84 -11.63
CA ARG A 16 6.58 -15.89 -11.44
C ARG A 16 7.08 -15.84 -10.01
N GLY A 17 6.29 -16.29 -9.06
CA GLY A 17 6.62 -16.31 -7.65
C GLY A 17 5.41 -16.05 -6.77
N GLY A 18 5.56 -16.32 -5.48
CA GLY A 18 4.54 -16.01 -4.49
C GLY A 18 4.54 -14.54 -4.09
N ALA A 19 3.54 -14.13 -3.32
CA ALA A 19 3.44 -12.77 -2.83
C ALA A 19 4.68 -12.34 -2.04
N ASN A 20 5.07 -11.09 -2.20
CA ASN A 20 6.22 -10.49 -1.52
C ASN A 20 5.88 -9.26 -0.68
N PHE A 21 4.68 -8.72 -0.81
CA PHE A 21 4.22 -7.61 0.02
C PHE A 21 2.78 -7.82 0.50
N LEU A 22 2.46 -7.17 1.59
CA LEU A 22 1.15 -7.21 2.22
C LEU A 22 0.79 -5.80 2.71
N VAL A 23 -0.40 -5.35 2.36
CA VAL A 23 -0.94 -4.08 2.84
C VAL A 23 -2.17 -4.37 3.69
N CYS A 24 -2.22 -3.83 4.89
CA CYS A 24 -3.31 -4.06 5.83
C CYS A 24 -3.79 -2.77 6.49
N SER A 25 -5.01 -2.83 7.04
CA SER A 25 -5.52 -1.76 7.88
C SER A 25 -4.81 -1.75 9.25
N PRO A 26 -4.84 -0.62 9.99
CA PRO A 26 -4.19 -0.54 11.30
C PRO A 26 -4.66 -1.58 12.30
N THR A 27 -5.95 -1.90 12.33
CA THR A 27 -6.53 -2.91 13.23
C THR A 27 -5.97 -4.30 12.94
N VAL A 28 -5.90 -4.67 11.67
CA VAL A 28 -5.32 -5.95 11.24
C VAL A 28 -3.81 -5.99 11.48
N ALA A 29 -3.13 -4.86 11.34
CA ALA A 29 -1.69 -4.76 11.62
C ALA A 29 -1.38 -5.09 13.07
N THR A 30 -2.20 -4.66 14.02
CA THR A 30 -2.06 -4.99 15.43
C THR A 30 -2.09 -6.51 15.69
N ILE A 31 -2.97 -7.20 14.99
CA ILE A 31 -3.06 -8.67 15.08
C ILE A 31 -1.85 -9.35 14.44
N LEU A 32 -1.41 -8.86 13.29
CA LEU A 32 -0.24 -9.42 12.61
C LEU A 32 1.04 -9.25 13.43
N GLU A 33 1.18 -8.14 14.14
CA GLU A 33 2.31 -7.87 15.03
C GLU A 33 2.38 -8.83 16.21
N SER A 34 1.25 -9.41 16.63
CA SER A 34 1.19 -10.39 17.71
C SER A 34 1.57 -11.83 17.28
N ILE A 35 1.71 -12.07 15.98
CA ILE A 35 2.01 -13.42 15.47
C ILE A 35 3.51 -13.72 15.65
N PRO A 36 3.88 -14.90 16.16
CA PRO A 36 5.28 -15.33 16.15
C PRO A 36 5.82 -15.38 14.71
N GLY A 37 6.97 -14.79 14.49
CA GLY A 37 7.57 -14.66 13.15
C GLY A 37 7.40 -13.29 12.50
N PHE A 38 6.70 -12.36 13.14
CA PHE A 38 6.71 -10.97 12.75
C PHE A 38 7.97 -10.27 13.25
N ALA A 39 8.73 -9.69 12.35
CA ALA A 39 9.89 -8.85 12.69
C ALA A 39 9.53 -7.39 12.47
N ALA A 40 9.45 -6.63 13.55
CA ALA A 40 9.20 -5.19 13.49
C ALA A 40 10.37 -4.48 12.80
N ASN A 41 10.03 -3.46 12.01
CA ASN A 41 11.04 -2.63 11.38
C ASN A 41 11.57 -1.60 12.40
N ASN A 42 12.46 -2.06 13.27
CA ASN A 42 13.17 -1.15 14.16
C ASN A 42 14.31 -0.50 13.37
N ASN A 43 14.07 0.67 12.85
CA ASN A 43 15.13 1.53 12.34
C ASN A 43 15.95 2.15 13.48
N GLY A 44 16.32 1.41 14.47
CA GLY A 44 17.36 1.66 15.45
C GLY A 44 17.42 3.02 16.17
N ASP A 45 16.60 3.97 15.78
CA ASP A 45 16.62 5.34 16.29
C ASP A 45 15.28 5.68 16.97
N ALA A 46 15.27 5.51 18.27
CA ALA A 46 14.21 6.04 19.14
C ALA A 46 14.09 7.58 19.08
N ALA A 47 15.04 8.22 18.44
CA ALA A 47 15.06 9.68 18.27
C ALA A 47 14.29 10.18 17.02
N GLN A 48 13.97 9.30 16.09
CA GLN A 48 13.16 9.64 14.91
C GLN A 48 11.71 9.20 15.12
N MET A 49 11.04 9.82 16.04
CA MET A 49 9.58 9.86 16.00
C MET A 49 9.15 10.68 14.78
N GLN A 50 9.28 10.10 13.61
CA GLN A 50 8.66 10.64 12.43
C GLN A 50 7.14 10.52 12.61
N TYR A 51 6.47 11.63 12.43
CA TYR A 51 5.01 11.64 12.40
C TYR A 51 4.55 10.57 11.40
N ALA A 52 3.70 9.67 11.86
CA ALA A 52 3.12 8.59 11.06
C ALA A 52 2.18 9.16 9.99
N PHE A 53 2.75 9.59 8.89
CA PHE A 53 2.00 10.20 7.80
C PHE A 53 1.86 9.20 6.64
N GLY A 54 0.61 8.84 6.32
CA GLY A 54 0.33 7.97 5.17
C GLY A 54 0.63 6.49 5.41
N VAL A 55 1.09 5.83 4.36
CA VAL A 55 1.39 4.39 4.37
C VAL A 55 2.79 4.17 4.93
N GLN A 56 2.88 3.31 5.95
CA GLN A 56 4.14 3.01 6.62
C GLN A 56 4.48 1.53 6.51
N LYS A 57 5.78 1.25 6.42
CA LYS A 57 6.27 -0.11 6.54
C LYS A 57 6.31 -0.51 8.01
N ALA A 58 5.46 -1.46 8.40
CA ALA A 58 5.39 -1.96 9.77
C ALA A 58 6.48 -2.99 10.10
N GLY A 59 6.84 -3.82 9.12
CA GLY A 59 7.82 -4.87 9.34
C GLY A 59 7.80 -5.93 8.26
N SER A 60 8.28 -7.11 8.60
CA SER A 60 8.23 -8.28 7.73
C SER A 60 7.60 -9.47 8.46
N LEU A 61 6.80 -10.24 7.76
CA LEU A 61 6.19 -11.47 8.26
C LEU A 61 6.92 -12.67 7.67
N ASN A 62 7.43 -13.55 8.53
CA ASN A 62 8.19 -14.76 8.16
C ASN A 62 9.38 -14.51 7.22
N GLY A 63 9.92 -13.30 7.19
CA GLY A 63 11.00 -12.93 6.29
C GLY A 63 10.63 -12.92 4.79
N ARG A 64 9.38 -13.18 4.43
CA ARG A 64 8.90 -13.25 3.04
C ARG A 64 8.07 -12.06 2.60
N TYR A 65 7.22 -11.56 3.50
CA TYR A 65 6.26 -10.52 3.19
C TYR A 65 6.67 -9.22 3.86
N ASN A 66 6.81 -8.16 3.07
CA ASN A 66 6.90 -6.82 3.63
C ASN A 66 5.50 -6.34 4.00
N VAL A 67 5.30 -6.00 5.26
CA VAL A 67 4.00 -5.57 5.78
C VAL A 67 3.94 -4.04 5.79
N TYR A 68 2.93 -3.50 5.13
CA TYR A 68 2.65 -2.07 5.08
C TYR A 68 1.32 -1.79 5.78
N LYS A 69 1.31 -0.76 6.59
CA LYS A 69 0.15 -0.28 7.31
C LYS A 69 -0.43 0.92 6.58
N ASN A 70 -1.67 0.81 6.13
CA ASN A 70 -2.37 1.86 5.42
C ASN A 70 -3.64 2.28 6.17
N PRO A 71 -3.68 3.49 6.77
CA PRO A 71 -4.87 3.96 7.48
C PRO A 71 -6.05 4.34 6.56
N TYR A 72 -5.78 4.57 5.27
CA TYR A 72 -6.82 4.94 4.29
C TYR A 72 -7.52 3.75 3.65
N MET A 73 -7.11 2.55 4.00
CA MET A 73 -7.66 1.31 3.46
C MET A 73 -8.97 0.96 4.16
N THR A 74 -9.85 0.23 3.45
CA THR A 74 -11.04 -0.37 4.05
C THR A 74 -10.65 -1.26 5.22
N GLU A 75 -11.32 -1.09 6.36
CA GLU A 75 -11.06 -1.89 7.55
C GLU A 75 -11.28 -3.39 7.29
N ASN A 76 -10.62 -4.21 8.09
CA ASN A 76 -10.73 -5.67 8.06
C ASN A 76 -10.32 -6.31 6.72
N THR A 77 -9.48 -5.63 5.96
CA THR A 77 -9.01 -6.13 4.67
C THR A 77 -7.49 -6.21 4.64
N ILE A 78 -7.00 -7.29 4.04
CA ILE A 78 -5.58 -7.47 3.73
C ILE A 78 -5.44 -7.59 2.22
N LEU A 79 -4.58 -6.79 1.64
CA LEU A 79 -4.17 -6.91 0.25
C LEU A 79 -2.82 -7.61 0.18
N LEU A 80 -2.77 -8.75 -0.47
CA LEU A 80 -1.54 -9.49 -0.70
C LEU A 80 -1.17 -9.40 -2.17
N GLY A 81 0.09 -9.18 -2.48
CA GLY A 81 0.50 -9.03 -3.87
C GLY A 81 1.94 -9.41 -4.12
N PHE A 82 2.24 -9.56 -5.40
CA PHE A 82 3.58 -9.79 -5.91
C PHE A 82 4.02 -8.63 -6.80
N ARG A 83 5.23 -8.16 -6.59
CA ARG A 83 5.89 -7.19 -7.45
C ARG A 83 7.29 -7.66 -7.79
N GLY A 84 7.57 -7.85 -9.07
CA GLY A 84 8.89 -8.15 -9.57
C GLY A 84 9.70 -6.90 -9.93
N GLY A 85 10.96 -7.11 -10.29
CA GLY A 85 11.85 -6.02 -10.71
C GLY A 85 11.67 -5.56 -12.15
N GLN A 86 10.96 -6.35 -12.98
CA GLN A 86 10.76 -6.05 -14.40
C GLN A 86 9.35 -5.49 -14.65
N PHE A 87 9.22 -4.73 -15.73
CA PHE A 87 7.91 -4.18 -16.16
C PHE A 87 6.86 -5.26 -16.39
N LEU A 88 7.25 -6.41 -16.96
CA LEU A 88 6.34 -7.53 -17.23
C LEU A 88 5.83 -8.22 -15.96
N GLU A 89 6.46 -7.99 -14.83
CA GLU A 89 6.10 -8.55 -13.52
C GLU A 89 5.26 -7.58 -12.67
N ALA A 90 4.77 -6.51 -13.28
CA ALA A 90 3.92 -5.53 -12.61
C ALA A 90 2.43 -5.86 -12.84
N GLY A 91 1.66 -5.96 -11.77
CA GLY A 91 0.22 -6.22 -11.84
C GLY A 91 -0.62 -4.97 -12.07
N ALA A 92 -0.16 -3.82 -11.57
CA ALA A 92 -0.81 -2.54 -11.73
C ALA A 92 0.19 -1.48 -12.12
N VAL A 93 -0.26 -0.50 -12.89
CA VAL A 93 0.58 0.60 -13.36
C VAL A 93 -0.06 1.92 -12.98
N PHE A 94 0.73 2.80 -12.42
CA PHE A 94 0.42 4.21 -12.22
C PHE A 94 1.31 5.03 -13.15
N ALA A 95 0.68 5.69 -14.13
CA ALA A 95 1.38 6.48 -15.13
C ALA A 95 1.03 7.96 -14.97
N PRO A 96 1.90 8.76 -14.34
CA PRO A 96 1.71 10.20 -14.28
C PRO A 96 2.01 10.82 -15.66
N TYR A 97 1.03 11.47 -16.23
CA TYR A 97 1.15 12.16 -17.52
C TYR A 97 1.61 13.60 -17.34
N VAL A 98 0.95 14.32 -16.43
CA VAL A 98 1.34 15.68 -16.07
C VAL A 98 1.71 15.67 -14.59
N PRO A 99 2.94 16.04 -14.22
CA PRO A 99 3.32 16.16 -12.81
C PRO A 99 2.53 17.29 -12.15
N LEU A 100 2.68 17.44 -10.85
CA LEU A 100 2.02 18.50 -10.12
C LEU A 100 2.48 19.88 -10.66
N VAL A 101 1.56 20.59 -11.29
CA VAL A 101 1.79 21.92 -11.84
C VAL A 101 0.98 22.93 -11.04
N MET A 102 1.63 24.00 -10.63
CA MET A 102 1.01 25.08 -9.88
C MET A 102 0.90 26.33 -10.77
N THR A 103 -0.29 26.91 -10.83
CA THR A 103 -0.48 28.17 -11.56
C THR A 103 0.12 29.34 -10.78
N PRO A 104 0.58 30.38 -11.45
CA PRO A 104 0.98 31.62 -10.77
C PRO A 104 -0.22 32.25 -10.05
N LEU A 105 0.07 33.13 -9.11
CA LEU A 105 -0.97 33.86 -8.40
C LEU A 105 -1.67 34.81 -9.37
N VAL A 106 -2.98 34.65 -9.52
CA VAL A 106 -3.82 35.48 -10.37
C VAL A 106 -4.88 36.16 -9.50
N TYR A 107 -5.09 37.44 -9.70
CA TYR A 107 -6.14 38.20 -9.04
C TYR A 107 -7.38 38.23 -9.92
N ASP A 108 -8.52 37.95 -9.34
CA ASP A 108 -9.81 38.08 -10.03
C ASP A 108 -10.10 39.58 -10.29
N PRO A 109 -10.33 39.99 -11.54
CA PRO A 109 -10.56 41.42 -11.86
C PRO A 109 -11.83 41.98 -11.24
N ASP A 110 -12.84 41.15 -10.94
CA ASP A 110 -14.12 41.61 -10.40
C ASP A 110 -14.10 41.75 -8.87
N THR A 111 -13.43 40.86 -8.17
CA THR A 111 -13.45 40.79 -6.69
C THR A 111 -12.10 41.01 -6.04
N PHE A 112 -11.01 41.13 -6.82
CA PHE A 112 -9.62 41.22 -6.35
C PHE A 112 -9.18 40.09 -5.43
N THR A 113 -9.87 38.94 -5.48
CA THR A 113 -9.50 37.76 -4.70
C THR A 113 -8.31 37.02 -5.34
N PRO A 114 -7.29 36.67 -4.57
CA PRO A 114 -6.18 35.89 -5.10
C PRO A 114 -6.62 34.46 -5.38
N ARG A 115 -6.25 33.94 -6.54
CA ARG A 115 -6.52 32.55 -6.94
C ARG A 115 -5.24 31.84 -7.33
N LYS A 116 -5.10 30.61 -6.90
CA LYS A 116 -3.99 29.73 -7.24
C LYS A 116 -4.52 28.32 -7.47
N GLY A 117 -4.13 27.70 -8.56
CA GLY A 117 -4.61 26.37 -8.92
C GLY A 117 -3.49 25.34 -8.91
N LEU A 118 -3.84 24.12 -8.58
CA LEU A 118 -2.99 22.95 -8.70
C LEU A 118 -3.60 22.01 -9.73
N LEU A 119 -2.76 21.53 -10.65
CA LEU A 119 -3.16 20.59 -11.68
C LEU A 119 -2.25 19.38 -11.70
N THR A 120 -2.84 18.22 -11.77
CA THR A 120 -2.13 16.98 -12.07
C THR A 120 -2.98 16.10 -12.98
N ARG A 121 -2.33 15.33 -13.83
CA ARG A 121 -2.99 14.32 -14.66
C ARG A 121 -2.24 13.01 -14.56
N TYR A 122 -2.97 11.95 -14.29
CA TYR A 122 -2.42 10.61 -14.17
C TYR A 122 -3.41 9.57 -14.70
N ALA A 123 -2.88 8.42 -15.08
CA ALA A 123 -3.67 7.25 -15.40
C ALA A 123 -3.26 6.10 -14.50
N LYS A 124 -4.20 5.25 -14.17
CA LYS A 124 -3.96 4.02 -13.42
C LYS A 124 -4.71 2.88 -14.09
N LYS A 125 -4.05 1.74 -14.19
CA LYS A 125 -4.67 0.54 -14.77
C LYS A 125 -4.13 -0.71 -14.10
N MET A 126 -5.00 -1.67 -13.88
CA MET A 126 -4.62 -3.01 -13.48
C MET A 126 -4.43 -3.87 -14.73
N LEU A 127 -3.21 -4.31 -14.95
CA LEU A 127 -2.83 -5.10 -16.13
C LEU A 127 -3.06 -6.58 -15.89
N ARG A 128 -2.64 -7.10 -14.74
CA ARG A 128 -2.73 -8.51 -14.38
C ARG A 128 -3.25 -8.66 -12.95
N PRO A 129 -4.55 -8.87 -12.78
CA PRO A 129 -5.14 -9.02 -11.45
C PRO A 129 -4.69 -10.30 -10.72
N GLU A 130 -4.12 -11.26 -11.43
CA GLU A 130 -3.63 -12.53 -10.85
C GLU A 130 -2.46 -12.33 -9.87
N PHE A 131 -1.75 -11.20 -9.96
CA PHE A 131 -0.69 -10.86 -9.01
C PHE A 131 -1.18 -10.41 -7.64
N TYR A 132 -2.47 -10.14 -7.50
CA TYR A 132 -3.06 -9.62 -6.27
C TYR A 132 -4.14 -10.53 -5.72
N GLY A 133 -4.28 -10.51 -4.40
CA GLY A 133 -5.34 -11.20 -3.70
C GLY A 133 -5.80 -10.41 -2.49
N LYS A 134 -7.09 -10.51 -2.16
CA LYS A 134 -7.67 -9.91 -0.96
C LYS A 134 -8.03 -10.98 0.06
N ILE A 135 -7.83 -10.66 1.32
CA ILE A 135 -8.29 -11.45 2.45
C ILE A 135 -9.17 -10.56 3.31
N TYR A 136 -10.34 -11.04 3.64
CA TYR A 136 -11.24 -10.39 4.58
C TYR A 136 -11.06 -11.03 5.95
N VAL A 137 -10.89 -10.19 6.95
CA VAL A 137 -10.76 -10.61 8.34
C VAL A 137 -12.05 -10.26 9.08
N SER A 138 -12.63 -11.22 9.77
CA SER A 138 -13.86 -11.03 10.55
C SER A 138 -13.59 -11.27 12.04
N GLY A 139 -14.48 -10.76 12.89
CA GLY A 139 -14.38 -10.97 14.34
C GLY A 139 -13.48 -9.98 15.07
N LEU A 140 -13.16 -8.84 14.46
CA LEU A 140 -12.31 -7.82 15.06
C LEU A 140 -13.07 -6.81 15.95
N ASN A 141 -14.39 -6.88 15.99
CA ASN A 141 -15.22 -5.91 16.73
C ASN A 141 -15.18 -6.08 18.25
N THR A 142 -14.42 -7.05 18.74
CA THR A 142 -14.25 -7.34 20.18
C THR A 142 -12.91 -6.83 20.73
N ILE A 143 -12.16 -6.11 19.95
CA ILE A 143 -10.86 -5.57 20.36
C ILE A 143 -11.00 -4.09 20.73
#